data_a9cecca44aaca44ea5d17c50133905fe
#
_entry.id   a9cecca44aaca44ea5d17c50133905fe
#
_cell.length_a   1.000
_cell.length_b   1.000
_cell.length_c   1.000
_cell.angle_alpha   90.00
_cell.angle_beta   90.00
_cell.angle_gamma   90.00
#
_symmetry.space_group_name_H-M   'P 1'
#
loop_
_entity.id
_entity.type
_entity.pdbx_description
1 polymer ?
#
loop_
_entity_poly.entity_id
_entity_poly.type
_entity_poly.pdbx_seq_one_letter_code
_entity_poly.pdbx_strand_id
1 'polypeptide(L)'
;MEDIEIYENYFNRKYKVINDILEYYHSNKKIIAVWGAGLRGNAFLNIFDPFNEKIGYVFDKDKSRYGEILKNGHEITDFLKYDADIVIAVNNSLEYSILHTLRQNGKKAMVLNIDNIILGDLTKDEVLYPKVSSLEKVREVKIGAVVVVYHPDDSVVDNIKTYADDLEIVYVHDNSEIKNEVFEKELKKFSNVIYNFPGENQGLCVPFNKFYNMAVKQGIDWMITFDQDSAASAGMVEKMRKFVESAECKDTIGIISPTVNELDYSDIKQDSLYTYYDVVIQSGAMHRISMMGQVGSYNEDLFIDMVDWDYCVRCRAKGYHIIRLNNAVLLHNQSDNNIGKNFINGKMLYSNKFSPDRYYYICRNALYSYSKYYETDPVYGLVCLNTLKKLKMNLEHDTGYEIKKKAMEMAEKDFRKGKMGKWTDL
;
A
#
# COMPACT_ATOMS: atom_id res chain seq x y z
N MET A 1 -21.24 -19.45 -0.44
CA MET A 1 -21.77 -19.37 0.95
C MET A 1 -20.66 -19.02 1.94
N GLU A 2 -19.50 -19.64 1.89
CA GLU A 2 -18.36 -19.30 2.78
C GLU A 2 -17.93 -17.81 2.70
N ASP A 3 -17.94 -17.22 1.51
CA ASP A 3 -17.55 -15.80 1.33
C ASP A 3 -18.52 -14.82 2.06
N ILE A 4 -19.82 -15.15 2.11
CA ILE A 4 -20.82 -14.33 2.79
C ILE A 4 -20.61 -14.38 4.31
N GLU A 5 -20.35 -15.57 4.84
CA GLU A 5 -20.11 -15.77 6.28
C GLU A 5 -18.82 -15.07 6.74
N ILE A 6 -17.78 -15.07 5.93
CA ILE A 6 -16.54 -14.32 6.19
C ILE A 6 -16.81 -12.79 6.22
N TYR A 7 -17.62 -12.28 5.27
CA TYR A 7 -18.04 -10.89 5.25
C TYR A 7 -18.87 -10.51 6.46
N GLU A 8 -19.85 -11.33 6.82
CA GLU A 8 -20.71 -11.09 7.98
C GLU A 8 -19.89 -11.08 9.27
N ASN A 9 -18.98 -12.03 9.45
CA ASN A 9 -18.08 -12.08 10.60
C ASN A 9 -17.15 -10.86 10.66
N TYR A 10 -16.62 -10.41 9.53
CA TYR A 10 -15.80 -9.20 9.46
C TYR A 10 -16.61 -7.95 9.85
N PHE A 11 -17.78 -7.75 9.25
CA PHE A 11 -18.63 -6.62 9.58
C PHE A 11 -19.06 -6.64 11.04
N ASN A 12 -19.40 -7.79 11.58
CA ASN A 12 -19.79 -7.92 12.98
C ASN A 12 -18.63 -7.59 13.93
N ARG A 13 -17.41 -8.05 13.62
CA ARG A 13 -16.22 -7.70 14.40
C ARG A 13 -15.89 -6.21 14.30
N LYS A 14 -15.87 -5.65 13.09
CA LYS A 14 -15.60 -4.23 12.86
C LYS A 14 -16.67 -3.36 13.52
N TYR A 15 -17.94 -3.73 13.39
CA TYR A 15 -19.06 -3.08 14.06
C TYR A 15 -18.83 -3.05 15.57
N LYS A 16 -18.52 -4.19 16.17
CA LYS A 16 -18.26 -4.28 17.61
C LYS A 16 -17.12 -3.36 18.03
N VAL A 17 -15.97 -3.42 17.35
CA VAL A 17 -14.80 -2.60 17.68
C VAL A 17 -15.11 -1.10 17.59
N ILE A 18 -15.79 -0.66 16.52
CA ILE A 18 -16.18 0.74 16.37
C ILE A 18 -17.14 1.16 17.49
N ASN A 19 -18.12 0.32 17.80
CA ASN A 19 -19.06 0.60 18.87
C ASN A 19 -18.38 0.66 20.23
N ASP A 20 -17.46 -0.25 20.55
CA ASP A 20 -16.69 -0.26 21.77
C ASP A 20 -15.82 1.02 21.91
N ILE A 21 -15.23 1.51 20.82
CA ILE A 21 -14.49 2.78 20.77
C ILE A 21 -15.43 3.96 21.07
N LEU A 22 -16.59 4.04 20.42
CA LEU A 22 -17.55 5.12 20.66
C LEU A 22 -18.06 5.12 22.10
N GLU A 23 -18.39 3.95 22.65
CA GLU A 23 -18.82 3.79 24.04
C GLU A 23 -17.72 4.21 25.01
N TYR A 24 -16.48 3.79 24.78
CA TYR A 24 -15.34 4.18 25.61
C TYR A 24 -15.17 5.69 25.70
N TYR A 25 -15.15 6.38 24.54
CA TYR A 25 -14.95 7.82 24.53
C TYR A 25 -16.16 8.57 25.07
N HIS A 26 -17.37 8.13 24.72
CA HIS A 26 -18.61 8.73 25.25
C HIS A 26 -18.69 8.58 26.78
N SER A 27 -18.41 7.40 27.32
CA SER A 27 -18.38 7.13 28.77
C SER A 27 -17.32 7.96 29.50
N ASN A 28 -16.22 8.29 28.84
CA ASN A 28 -15.18 9.18 29.35
C ASN A 28 -15.45 10.68 29.08
N LYS A 29 -16.69 11.02 28.70
CA LYS A 29 -17.15 12.41 28.46
C LYS A 29 -16.34 13.13 27.35
N LYS A 30 -15.84 12.38 26.41
CA LYS A 30 -15.14 12.92 25.23
C LYS A 30 -16.15 13.33 24.18
N ILE A 31 -15.93 14.47 23.56
CA ILE A 31 -16.77 14.97 22.45
C ILE A 31 -16.29 14.31 21.16
N ILE A 32 -17.20 13.54 20.56
CA ILE A 32 -16.95 12.85 19.30
C ILE A 32 -17.61 13.62 18.17
N ALA A 33 -16.91 13.83 17.08
CA ALA A 33 -17.46 14.38 15.84
C ALA A 33 -17.27 13.40 14.67
N VAL A 34 -18.14 13.45 13.68
CA VAL A 34 -17.99 12.78 12.39
C VAL A 34 -17.65 13.80 11.33
N TRP A 35 -16.68 13.53 10.48
CA TRP A 35 -16.31 14.40 9.37
C TRP A 35 -16.88 13.88 8.05
N GLY A 36 -17.77 14.69 7.46
CA GLY A 36 -18.44 14.41 6.20
C GLY A 36 -19.89 13.99 6.38
N ALA A 37 -20.81 14.84 5.95
CA ALA A 37 -22.26 14.60 5.99
C ALA A 37 -22.80 13.97 4.70
N GLY A 38 -21.92 13.43 3.84
CA GLY A 38 -22.28 12.72 2.61
C GLY A 38 -22.83 11.32 2.87
N LEU A 39 -22.89 10.49 1.81
CA LEU A 39 -23.46 9.15 1.86
C LEU A 39 -22.82 8.27 2.95
N ARG A 40 -21.48 8.26 3.05
CA ARG A 40 -20.74 7.45 4.03
C ARG A 40 -20.94 7.93 5.46
N GLY A 41 -20.91 9.26 5.69
CA GLY A 41 -21.17 9.82 7.01
C GLY A 41 -22.58 9.52 7.49
N ASN A 42 -23.58 9.70 6.64
CA ASN A 42 -24.95 9.33 6.94
C ASN A 42 -25.11 7.83 7.24
N ALA A 43 -24.45 6.95 6.47
CA ALA A 43 -24.48 5.52 6.72
C ALA A 43 -23.83 5.19 8.08
N PHE A 44 -22.69 5.81 8.39
CA PHE A 44 -22.01 5.65 9.67
C PHE A 44 -22.90 6.05 10.85
N LEU A 45 -23.50 7.25 10.79
CA LEU A 45 -24.39 7.77 11.84
C LEU A 45 -25.62 6.89 12.03
N ASN A 46 -26.23 6.42 10.95
CA ASN A 46 -27.40 5.52 11.03
C ASN A 46 -27.06 4.17 11.67
N ILE A 47 -25.84 3.69 11.52
CA ILE A 47 -25.41 2.41 12.08
C ILE A 47 -24.96 2.55 13.54
N PHE A 48 -24.17 3.58 13.86
CA PHE A 48 -23.45 3.67 15.12
C PHE A 48 -24.05 4.67 16.13
N ASP A 49 -24.85 5.63 15.64
CA ASP A 49 -25.53 6.61 16.49
C ASP A 49 -26.90 7.01 15.92
N PRO A 50 -27.82 6.05 15.73
CA PRO A 50 -29.09 6.30 15.05
C PRO A 50 -30.04 7.24 15.84
N PHE A 51 -29.77 7.45 17.12
CA PHE A 51 -30.61 8.26 18.03
C PHE A 51 -29.94 9.57 18.46
N ASN A 52 -28.79 9.92 17.87
CA ASN A 52 -28.05 11.14 18.19
C ASN A 52 -27.69 11.26 19.69
N GLU A 53 -27.14 10.20 20.28
CA GLU A 53 -26.82 10.12 21.70
C GLU A 53 -25.33 10.22 22.00
N LYS A 54 -24.46 9.77 21.08
CA LYS A 54 -23.01 9.59 21.32
C LYS A 54 -22.14 10.61 20.58
N ILE A 55 -22.59 11.03 19.38
CA ILE A 55 -21.83 11.89 18.49
C ILE A 55 -22.33 13.33 18.62
N GLY A 56 -21.48 14.19 19.16
CA GLY A 56 -21.84 15.57 19.46
C GLY A 56 -21.93 16.46 18.22
N TYR A 57 -21.12 16.20 17.18
CA TYR A 57 -21.08 17.06 16.00
C TYR A 57 -20.91 16.27 14.70
N VAL A 58 -21.48 16.82 13.62
CA VAL A 58 -21.19 16.40 12.25
C VAL A 58 -20.57 17.57 11.52
N PHE A 59 -19.30 17.45 11.20
CA PHE A 59 -18.54 18.47 10.46
C PHE A 59 -18.62 18.22 8.95
N ASP A 60 -18.74 19.29 8.17
CA ASP A 60 -18.65 19.22 6.72
C ASP A 60 -17.83 20.39 6.17
N LYS A 61 -17.20 20.20 5.00
CA LYS A 61 -16.51 21.29 4.29
C LYS A 61 -17.46 22.22 3.55
N ASP A 62 -18.65 21.72 3.20
CA ASP A 62 -19.66 22.48 2.47
C ASP A 62 -20.43 23.38 3.43
N LYS A 63 -20.02 24.64 3.46
CA LYS A 63 -20.62 25.69 4.33
C LYS A 63 -22.11 25.93 4.03
N SER A 64 -22.57 25.65 2.81
CA SER A 64 -23.99 25.83 2.45
C SER A 64 -24.90 24.86 3.18
N ARG A 65 -24.36 23.80 3.77
CA ARG A 65 -25.09 22.77 4.50
C ARG A 65 -25.16 23.00 6.01
N TYR A 66 -24.46 24.00 6.54
CA TYR A 66 -24.47 24.27 7.99
C TYR A 66 -25.88 24.62 8.49
N GLY A 67 -26.30 23.94 9.55
CA GLY A 67 -27.65 23.99 10.08
C GLY A 67 -28.63 23.00 9.46
N GLU A 68 -28.22 22.22 8.45
CA GLU A 68 -29.04 21.12 7.94
C GLU A 68 -29.12 20.02 8.99
N ILE A 69 -30.33 19.54 9.27
CA ILE A 69 -30.57 18.42 10.18
C ILE A 69 -30.72 17.15 9.35
N LEU A 70 -29.87 16.18 9.61
CA LEU A 70 -29.92 14.88 8.99
C LEU A 70 -31.10 14.04 9.47
N LYS A 71 -31.48 12.99 8.74
CA LYS A 71 -32.65 12.14 9.06
C LYS A 71 -32.58 11.50 10.44
N ASN A 72 -31.35 11.27 10.96
CA ASN A 72 -31.06 10.71 12.28
C ASN A 72 -30.96 11.77 13.38
N GLY A 73 -31.32 13.02 13.11
CA GLY A 73 -31.36 14.11 14.09
C GLY A 73 -30.06 14.88 14.28
N HIS A 74 -28.97 14.48 13.66
CA HIS A 74 -27.71 15.21 13.74
C HIS A 74 -27.73 16.47 12.90
N GLU A 75 -27.20 17.57 13.47
CA GLU A 75 -27.02 18.83 12.74
C GLU A 75 -25.63 18.92 12.12
N ILE A 76 -25.59 19.39 10.87
CA ILE A 76 -24.30 19.67 10.21
C ILE A 76 -23.75 20.99 10.73
N THR A 77 -22.56 20.94 11.33
CA THR A 77 -21.96 22.06 12.05
C THR A 77 -20.61 22.50 11.47
N ASP A 78 -20.24 23.73 11.76
CA ASP A 78 -18.96 24.31 11.38
C ASP A 78 -17.87 23.90 12.39
N PHE A 79 -16.88 23.12 11.92
CA PHE A 79 -15.75 22.69 12.76
C PHE A 79 -14.92 23.86 13.33
N LEU A 80 -15.02 25.06 12.75
CA LEU A 80 -14.36 26.25 13.29
C LEU A 80 -15.01 26.73 14.59
N LYS A 81 -16.31 26.53 14.73
CA LYS A 81 -17.09 27.01 15.88
C LYS A 81 -17.10 26.05 17.06
N TYR A 82 -16.91 24.76 16.79
CA TYR A 82 -17.02 23.72 17.82
C TYR A 82 -15.74 22.95 17.96
N ASP A 83 -15.44 22.49 19.17
CA ASP A 83 -14.31 21.65 19.48
C ASP A 83 -14.77 20.21 19.71
N ALA A 84 -14.00 19.27 19.19
CA ALA A 84 -14.16 17.84 19.45
C ALA A 84 -12.85 17.28 19.98
N ASP A 85 -12.93 16.28 20.86
CA ASP A 85 -11.76 15.53 21.28
C ASP A 85 -11.34 14.54 20.18
N ILE A 86 -12.34 13.99 19.49
CA ILE A 86 -12.15 12.96 18.48
C ILE A 86 -13.00 13.29 17.25
N VAL A 87 -12.39 13.17 16.09
CA VAL A 87 -13.06 13.31 14.78
C VAL A 87 -12.95 11.99 14.03
N ILE A 88 -14.10 11.39 13.73
CA ILE A 88 -14.19 10.16 12.93
C ILE A 88 -14.12 10.51 11.45
N ALA A 89 -13.09 10.03 10.76
CA ALA A 89 -12.98 10.08 9.31
C ALA A 89 -13.67 8.85 8.70
N VAL A 90 -14.79 9.06 8.02
CA VAL A 90 -15.57 7.98 7.39
C VAL A 90 -15.10 7.63 5.97
N ASN A 91 -13.98 8.18 5.56
CA ASN A 91 -13.33 7.90 4.28
C ASN A 91 -11.82 7.89 4.48
N ASN A 92 -11.19 6.77 4.14
CA ASN A 92 -9.74 6.56 4.29
C ASN A 92 -8.88 7.61 3.57
N SER A 93 -9.36 8.15 2.46
CA SER A 93 -8.65 9.19 1.71
C SER A 93 -8.68 10.58 2.36
N LEU A 94 -9.45 10.79 3.43
CA LEU A 94 -9.66 12.11 4.01
C LEU A 94 -9.01 12.32 5.38
N GLU A 95 -8.55 11.28 6.07
CA GLU A 95 -8.02 11.36 7.43
C GLU A 95 -6.98 12.48 7.59
N TYR A 96 -6.00 12.49 6.73
CA TYR A 96 -4.93 13.48 6.82
C TYR A 96 -5.40 14.88 6.41
N SER A 97 -6.21 14.99 5.37
CA SER A 97 -6.80 16.28 4.97
C SER A 97 -7.61 16.88 6.12
N ILE A 98 -8.29 16.02 6.89
CA ILE A 98 -9.04 16.42 8.08
C ILE A 98 -8.08 16.88 9.17
N LEU A 99 -7.08 16.07 9.49
CA LEU A 99 -6.08 16.38 10.51
C LEU A 99 -5.35 17.69 10.19
N HIS A 100 -4.90 17.86 8.95
CA HIS A 100 -4.25 19.08 8.48
C HIS A 100 -5.18 20.29 8.60
N THR A 101 -6.43 20.17 8.16
CA THR A 101 -7.45 21.24 8.27
C THR A 101 -7.69 21.63 9.74
N LEU A 102 -7.82 20.66 10.63
CA LEU A 102 -7.99 20.90 12.05
C LEU A 102 -6.79 21.64 12.66
N ARG A 103 -5.56 21.16 12.36
CA ARG A 103 -4.29 21.75 12.85
C ARG A 103 -4.06 23.16 12.38
N GLN A 104 -4.29 23.44 11.09
CA GLN A 104 -4.17 24.80 10.54
C GLN A 104 -5.12 25.79 11.21
N ASN A 105 -6.23 25.31 11.78
CA ASN A 105 -7.21 26.13 12.47
C ASN A 105 -7.11 26.04 14.01
N GLY A 106 -5.97 25.54 14.52
CA GLY A 106 -5.70 25.49 15.97
C GLY A 106 -6.48 24.44 16.74
N LYS A 107 -7.16 23.52 16.06
CA LYS A 107 -7.94 22.43 16.68
C LYS A 107 -7.05 21.25 17.05
N LYS A 108 -7.28 20.66 18.23
CA LYS A 108 -6.44 19.58 18.80
C LYS A 108 -7.08 18.20 18.77
N ALA A 109 -8.15 18.01 18.04
CA ALA A 109 -8.86 16.74 17.98
C ALA A 109 -7.95 15.62 17.45
N MET A 110 -8.12 14.42 18.01
CA MET A 110 -7.60 13.18 17.42
C MET A 110 -8.47 12.79 16.23
N VAL A 111 -7.87 12.36 15.13
CA VAL A 111 -8.61 11.86 13.97
C VAL A 111 -8.53 10.34 13.95
N LEU A 112 -9.68 9.66 13.92
CA LEU A 112 -9.81 8.21 13.80
C LEU A 112 -10.39 7.87 12.43
N ASN A 113 -9.67 7.07 11.67
CA ASN A 113 -10.19 6.54 10.42
C ASN A 113 -10.80 5.15 10.63
N ILE A 114 -12.09 5.03 10.34
CA ILE A 114 -12.81 3.75 10.54
C ILE A 114 -12.33 2.62 9.63
N ASP A 115 -11.76 2.94 8.46
CA ASP A 115 -11.25 1.94 7.54
C ASP A 115 -9.90 1.38 8.00
N ASN A 116 -9.12 2.15 8.76
CA ASN A 116 -7.81 1.79 9.30
C ASN A 116 -7.87 1.19 10.71
N ILE A 117 -9.04 1.02 11.29
CA ILE A 117 -9.18 0.30 12.56
C ILE A 117 -8.83 -1.16 12.32
N ILE A 118 -7.59 -1.50 12.69
CA ILE A 118 -7.10 -2.87 12.67
C ILE A 118 -7.80 -3.61 13.80
N LEU A 119 -8.32 -4.82 13.52
CA LEU A 119 -8.92 -5.71 14.51
C LEU A 119 -7.81 -6.35 15.38
N GLY A 120 -6.97 -5.54 16.00
CA GLY A 120 -5.94 -5.92 16.94
C GLY A 120 -6.21 -5.27 18.29
N ASP A 121 -5.78 -5.92 19.34
CA ASP A 121 -6.01 -5.61 20.76
C ASP A 121 -5.91 -4.09 21.10
N LEU A 122 -7.03 -3.39 21.01
CA LEU A 122 -7.17 -1.97 21.35
C LEU A 122 -7.18 -1.73 22.88
N THR A 123 -6.89 -2.75 23.67
CA THR A 123 -6.83 -2.67 25.14
C THR A 123 -5.54 -2.05 25.65
N LYS A 124 -4.60 -1.68 24.78
CA LYS A 124 -3.40 -0.92 25.15
C LYS A 124 -3.58 0.54 24.78
N ASP A 125 -3.47 1.42 25.74
CA ASP A 125 -3.52 2.89 25.67
C ASP A 125 -2.53 3.56 24.69
N GLU A 126 -2.02 2.84 23.73
CA GLU A 126 -1.11 3.26 22.70
C GLU A 126 -1.73 3.11 21.32
N VAL A 127 -2.77 3.88 21.04
CA VAL A 127 -2.97 4.35 19.65
C VAL A 127 -1.82 5.32 19.42
N LEU A 128 -0.72 4.78 18.93
CA LEU A 128 0.54 5.48 18.74
C LEU A 128 0.42 6.49 17.60
N TYR A 129 -0.05 7.68 17.93
CA TYR A 129 0.46 8.86 17.24
C TYR A 129 1.79 9.22 17.93
N PRO A 130 2.91 9.09 17.24
CA PRO A 130 4.20 9.44 17.84
C PRO A 130 4.15 10.90 18.29
N LYS A 131 4.54 11.13 19.53
CA LYS A 131 4.75 12.47 20.06
C LYS A 131 5.69 13.21 19.11
N VAL A 132 5.26 14.34 18.61
CA VAL A 132 6.10 15.26 17.84
C VAL A 132 7.26 15.66 18.76
N SER A 133 8.41 15.06 18.56
CA SER A 133 9.64 15.51 19.19
C SER A 133 10.08 16.82 18.49
N SER A 134 10.50 17.76 19.31
CA SER A 134 11.06 19.07 19.01
C SER A 134 11.89 19.13 17.72
N LEU A 135 11.76 20.24 17.03
CA LEU A 135 12.56 20.73 15.89
C LEU A 135 14.05 20.34 15.99
N GLU A 136 14.39 19.14 15.58
CA GLU A 136 15.77 18.81 15.25
C GLU A 136 16.08 19.39 13.86
N LYS A 137 17.29 19.93 13.72
CA LYS A 137 17.82 20.45 12.46
C LYS A 137 17.46 19.52 11.32
N VAL A 138 16.80 20.03 10.27
CA VAL A 138 16.47 19.32 9.04
C VAL A 138 17.76 18.74 8.47
N ARG A 139 18.03 17.47 8.75
CA ARG A 139 19.06 16.70 8.09
C ARG A 139 18.53 16.35 6.70
N GLU A 140 19.33 16.53 5.68
CA GLU A 140 19.02 16.08 4.33
C GLU A 140 18.65 14.60 4.33
N VAL A 141 17.50 14.27 3.73
CA VAL A 141 16.98 12.90 3.68
C VAL A 141 17.74 12.12 2.61
N LYS A 142 18.38 11.03 3.00
CA LYS A 142 19.11 10.14 2.11
C LYS A 142 18.21 9.04 1.55
N ILE A 143 18.16 8.94 0.23
CA ILE A 143 17.33 7.96 -0.48
C ILE A 143 18.23 7.09 -1.34
N GLY A 144 18.11 5.77 -1.19
CA GLY A 144 18.75 4.81 -2.08
C GLY A 144 17.72 3.97 -2.83
N ALA A 145 18.15 3.23 -3.84
CA ALA A 145 17.27 2.33 -4.56
C ALA A 145 17.83 0.92 -4.73
N VAL A 146 16.92 -0.04 -4.85
CA VAL A 146 17.21 -1.40 -5.28
C VAL A 146 16.44 -1.70 -6.57
N VAL A 147 17.15 -2.16 -7.58
CA VAL A 147 16.61 -2.57 -8.87
C VAL A 147 16.87 -4.05 -9.05
N VAL A 148 15.83 -4.83 -9.27
CA VAL A 148 15.97 -6.27 -9.55
C VAL A 148 15.76 -6.48 -11.05
N VAL A 149 16.78 -7.08 -11.68
CA VAL A 149 16.77 -7.34 -13.12
C VAL A 149 16.87 -8.84 -13.40
N TYR A 150 16.34 -9.25 -14.55
CA TYR A 150 16.39 -10.61 -15.05
C TYR A 150 16.46 -10.58 -16.57
N HIS A 151 17.56 -11.10 -17.14
CA HIS A 151 17.87 -10.97 -18.58
C HIS A 151 17.74 -9.53 -19.09
N PRO A 152 18.45 -8.55 -18.48
CA PRO A 152 18.31 -7.15 -18.83
C PRO A 152 18.74 -6.86 -20.27
N ASP A 153 17.97 -6.04 -20.95
CA ASP A 153 18.31 -5.44 -22.24
C ASP A 153 18.81 -3.98 -22.06
N ASP A 154 19.11 -3.32 -23.17
CA ASP A 154 19.68 -1.96 -23.18
C ASP A 154 18.72 -0.93 -22.56
N SER A 155 17.40 -1.14 -22.63
CA SER A 155 16.39 -0.22 -22.10
C SER A 155 16.48 -0.08 -20.55
N VAL A 156 16.96 -1.11 -19.88
CA VAL A 156 17.11 -1.09 -18.41
C VAL A 156 18.10 -0.02 -17.96
N VAL A 157 19.19 0.16 -18.70
CA VAL A 157 20.17 1.23 -18.42
C VAL A 157 19.52 2.61 -18.59
N ASP A 158 18.71 2.78 -19.63
CA ASP A 158 18.00 4.05 -19.86
C ASP A 158 16.97 4.33 -18.76
N ASN A 159 16.29 3.30 -18.27
CA ASN A 159 15.39 3.43 -17.11
C ASN A 159 16.17 3.88 -15.85
N ILE A 160 17.31 3.25 -15.54
CA ILE A 160 18.16 3.60 -14.39
C ILE A 160 18.65 5.06 -14.47
N LYS A 161 19.01 5.57 -15.66
CA LYS A 161 19.41 6.96 -15.87
C LYS A 161 18.35 7.97 -15.41
N THR A 162 17.08 7.61 -15.45
CA THR A 162 15.98 8.55 -15.10
C THR A 162 15.91 8.89 -13.62
N TYR A 163 16.59 8.12 -12.74
CA TYR A 163 16.54 8.31 -11.29
C TYR A 163 17.89 8.18 -10.58
N ALA A 164 18.93 7.69 -11.25
CA ALA A 164 20.20 7.40 -10.57
C ALA A 164 20.84 8.65 -9.98
N ASP A 165 20.82 9.79 -10.68
CA ASP A 165 21.43 11.04 -10.24
C ASP A 165 20.70 11.67 -9.04
N ASP A 166 19.45 11.31 -8.79
CA ASP A 166 18.63 11.80 -7.67
C ASP A 166 18.82 10.97 -6.38
N LEU A 167 19.67 9.91 -6.41
CA LEU A 167 19.83 8.93 -5.34
C LEU A 167 21.27 8.85 -4.83
N GLU A 168 21.43 8.58 -3.55
CA GLU A 168 22.74 8.37 -2.93
C GLU A 168 23.42 7.10 -3.40
N ILE A 169 22.60 6.04 -3.65
CA ILE A 169 23.07 4.74 -4.10
C ILE A 169 21.96 3.99 -4.84
N VAL A 170 22.35 3.27 -5.90
CA VAL A 170 21.49 2.35 -6.63
C VAL A 170 22.11 0.96 -6.61
N TYR A 171 21.44 0.00 -6.00
CA TYR A 171 21.85 -1.39 -5.96
C TYR A 171 21.09 -2.18 -7.04
N VAL A 172 21.81 -2.60 -8.06
CA VAL A 172 21.27 -3.43 -9.16
C VAL A 172 21.60 -4.88 -8.88
N HIS A 173 20.56 -5.70 -8.68
CA HIS A 173 20.67 -7.13 -8.45
C HIS A 173 20.19 -7.89 -9.68
N ASP A 174 21.12 -8.59 -10.32
CA ASP A 174 20.86 -9.35 -11.54
C ASP A 174 20.58 -10.81 -11.22
N ASN A 175 19.31 -11.19 -11.33
CA ASN A 175 18.81 -12.54 -11.11
C ASN A 175 19.02 -13.50 -12.29
N SER A 176 19.75 -13.09 -13.34
CA SER A 176 20.03 -13.93 -14.50
C SER A 176 21.01 -15.06 -14.15
N GLU A 177 20.92 -16.16 -14.87
CA GLU A 177 21.86 -17.30 -14.76
C GLU A 177 23.15 -17.02 -15.53
N ILE A 178 23.07 -16.20 -16.57
CA ILE A 178 24.20 -15.81 -17.41
C ILE A 178 24.41 -14.31 -17.34
N LYS A 179 25.62 -13.91 -17.03
CA LYS A 179 26.00 -12.51 -16.86
C LYS A 179 26.00 -11.79 -18.20
N ASN A 180 25.38 -10.59 -18.23
CA ASN A 180 25.46 -9.68 -19.37
C ASN A 180 26.61 -8.69 -19.14
N GLU A 181 27.76 -8.94 -19.77
CA GLU A 181 28.98 -8.11 -19.64
C GLU A 181 28.80 -6.70 -20.23
N VAL A 182 27.96 -6.55 -21.24
CA VAL A 182 27.65 -5.23 -21.83
C VAL A 182 26.86 -4.40 -20.82
N PHE A 183 25.84 -4.99 -20.23
CA PHE A 183 25.02 -4.34 -19.19
C PHE A 183 25.87 -3.90 -18.00
N GLU A 184 26.74 -4.80 -17.46
CA GLU A 184 27.64 -4.44 -16.38
C GLU A 184 28.58 -3.28 -16.75
N LYS A 185 29.11 -3.27 -17.97
CA LYS A 185 30.00 -2.20 -18.43
C LYS A 185 29.27 -0.85 -18.49
N GLU A 186 28.01 -0.84 -18.93
CA GLU A 186 27.19 0.37 -18.94
C GLU A 186 26.89 0.87 -17.51
N LEU A 187 26.58 -0.03 -16.58
CA LEU A 187 26.34 0.33 -15.18
C LEU A 187 27.57 0.91 -14.49
N LYS A 188 28.79 0.49 -14.87
CA LYS A 188 30.05 1.04 -14.32
C LYS A 188 30.30 2.51 -14.68
N LYS A 189 29.51 3.09 -15.58
CA LYS A 189 29.57 4.53 -15.89
C LYS A 189 28.96 5.41 -14.80
N PHE A 190 28.12 4.84 -13.95
CA PHE A 190 27.49 5.52 -12.82
C PHE A 190 28.37 5.40 -11.58
N SER A 191 28.65 6.48 -10.91
CA SER A 191 29.51 6.51 -9.72
C SER A 191 28.84 5.96 -8.46
N ASN A 192 27.50 5.93 -8.42
CA ASN A 192 26.68 5.53 -7.29
C ASN A 192 25.91 4.21 -7.51
N VAL A 193 26.20 3.49 -8.61
CA VAL A 193 25.57 2.18 -8.90
C VAL A 193 26.47 1.05 -8.43
N ILE A 194 25.89 0.14 -7.65
CA ILE A 194 26.51 -1.13 -7.25
C ILE A 194 25.80 -2.27 -7.98
N TYR A 195 26.56 -3.02 -8.79
CA TYR A 195 26.05 -4.19 -9.50
C TYR A 195 26.38 -5.47 -8.77
N ASN A 196 25.40 -6.33 -8.55
CA ASN A 196 25.53 -7.64 -7.94
C ASN A 196 24.93 -8.73 -8.83
N PHE A 197 25.73 -9.73 -9.15
CA PHE A 197 25.36 -10.87 -9.97
C PHE A 197 25.62 -12.17 -9.21
N PRO A 198 24.59 -12.83 -8.65
CA PRO A 198 24.74 -14.10 -7.93
C PRO A 198 24.89 -15.31 -8.85
N GLY A 199 24.53 -15.22 -10.14
CA GLY A 199 24.53 -16.33 -11.09
C GLY A 199 23.31 -17.24 -10.97
N GLU A 200 22.29 -16.83 -10.26
CA GLU A 200 21.04 -17.55 -10.06
C GLU A 200 19.88 -16.59 -9.75
N ASN A 201 18.67 -17.00 -10.06
CA ASN A 201 17.48 -16.25 -9.68
C ASN A 201 17.12 -16.49 -8.21
N GLN A 202 17.27 -15.45 -7.37
CA GLN A 202 17.01 -15.45 -5.93
C GLN A 202 15.62 -14.82 -5.58
N GLY A 203 14.78 -14.52 -6.57
CA GLY A 203 13.50 -13.84 -6.38
C GLY A 203 13.64 -12.35 -6.05
N LEU A 204 12.58 -11.74 -5.51
CA LEU A 204 12.54 -10.32 -5.21
C LEU A 204 12.95 -9.99 -3.76
N CYS A 205 12.61 -10.87 -2.82
CA CYS A 205 12.80 -10.57 -1.41
C CYS A 205 14.26 -10.54 -0.98
N VAL A 206 15.07 -11.44 -1.51
CA VAL A 206 16.51 -11.55 -1.17
C VAL A 206 17.26 -10.25 -1.50
N PRO A 207 17.18 -9.68 -2.74
CA PRO A 207 17.83 -8.41 -3.03
C PRO A 207 17.28 -7.24 -2.19
N PHE A 208 15.98 -7.18 -1.89
CA PHE A 208 15.43 -6.15 -1.03
C PHE A 208 15.99 -6.22 0.39
N ASN A 209 16.08 -7.41 0.96
CA ASN A 209 16.65 -7.63 2.29
C ASN A 209 18.17 -7.34 2.32
N LYS A 210 18.92 -7.70 1.26
CA LYS A 210 20.34 -7.36 1.13
C LYS A 210 20.55 -5.86 1.08
N PHE A 211 19.75 -5.15 0.27
CA PHE A 211 19.84 -3.69 0.19
C PHE A 211 19.48 -3.03 1.51
N TYR A 212 18.40 -3.47 2.19
CA TYR A 212 18.04 -2.96 3.50
C TYR A 212 19.23 -3.00 4.48
N ASN A 213 19.91 -4.14 4.58
CA ASN A 213 21.06 -4.30 5.46
C ASN A 213 22.24 -3.38 5.09
N MET A 214 22.42 -3.10 3.81
CA MET A 214 23.42 -2.15 3.31
C MET A 214 22.99 -0.71 3.61
N ALA A 215 21.75 -0.37 3.36
CA ALA A 215 21.16 0.95 3.59
C ALA A 215 21.27 1.39 5.05
N VAL A 216 20.99 0.48 6.00
CA VAL A 216 21.18 0.73 7.44
C VAL A 216 22.62 1.10 7.75
N LYS A 217 23.62 0.37 7.21
CA LYS A 217 25.05 0.63 7.45
C LYS A 217 25.53 1.94 6.84
N GLN A 218 24.91 2.39 5.75
CA GLN A 218 25.28 3.62 5.03
C GLN A 218 24.45 4.84 5.48
N GLY A 219 23.53 4.67 6.44
CA GLY A 219 22.69 5.75 6.94
C GLY A 219 21.71 6.27 5.92
N ILE A 220 21.21 5.42 5.02
CA ILE A 220 20.09 5.71 4.12
C ILE A 220 18.81 5.76 4.95
N ASP A 221 17.95 6.73 4.69
CA ASP A 221 16.69 6.93 5.42
C ASP A 221 15.51 6.21 4.75
N TRP A 222 15.54 6.17 3.39
CA TRP A 222 14.48 5.58 2.58
C TRP A 222 15.04 4.74 1.43
N MET A 223 14.34 3.65 1.11
CA MET A 223 14.67 2.74 0.02
C MET A 223 13.57 2.75 -1.02
N ILE A 224 13.88 3.03 -2.29
CA ILE A 224 12.94 2.82 -3.40
C ILE A 224 13.22 1.47 -4.05
N THR A 225 12.16 0.71 -4.32
CA THR A 225 12.23 -0.53 -5.09
C THR A 225 11.82 -0.26 -6.55
N PHE A 226 12.56 -0.76 -7.53
CA PHE A 226 12.24 -0.64 -8.94
C PHE A 226 12.25 -2.00 -9.66
N ASP A 227 11.29 -2.18 -10.55
CA ASP A 227 11.36 -3.22 -11.58
C ASP A 227 12.22 -2.73 -12.75
N GLN A 228 12.80 -3.64 -13.52
CA GLN A 228 13.68 -3.28 -14.64
C GLN A 228 13.00 -2.48 -15.76
N ASP A 229 11.68 -2.60 -15.90
CA ASP A 229 10.84 -1.94 -16.90
C ASP A 229 10.23 -0.61 -16.42
N SER A 230 10.76 -0.06 -15.32
CA SER A 230 10.25 1.14 -14.68
C SER A 230 11.23 2.30 -14.81
N ALA A 231 10.73 3.45 -15.25
CA ALA A 231 11.43 4.72 -15.32
C ALA A 231 10.75 5.78 -14.44
N ALA A 232 11.52 6.66 -13.83
CA ALA A 232 10.96 7.79 -13.10
C ALA A 232 10.64 8.95 -14.05
N SER A 233 9.49 9.58 -13.88
CA SER A 233 9.25 10.88 -14.53
C SER A 233 10.16 11.95 -13.92
N ALA A 234 10.38 13.03 -14.66
CA ALA A 234 11.23 14.12 -14.21
C ALA A 234 10.84 14.63 -12.81
N GLY A 235 11.79 14.60 -11.89
CA GLY A 235 11.63 15.05 -10.52
C GLY A 235 10.76 14.16 -9.63
N MET A 236 10.48 12.92 -9.99
CA MET A 236 9.72 11.98 -9.15
C MET A 236 10.38 11.79 -7.79
N VAL A 237 11.66 11.43 -7.76
CA VAL A 237 12.42 11.18 -6.53
C VAL A 237 12.50 12.46 -5.68
N GLU A 238 12.76 13.60 -6.30
CA GLU A 238 12.84 14.90 -5.63
C GLU A 238 11.50 15.32 -4.99
N LYS A 239 10.36 15.04 -5.66
CA LYS A 239 9.03 15.28 -5.07
C LYS A 239 8.80 14.40 -3.84
N MET A 240 9.22 13.14 -3.89
CA MET A 240 9.14 12.22 -2.75
C MET A 240 10.04 12.68 -1.61
N ARG A 241 11.28 13.12 -1.90
CA ARG A 241 12.23 13.70 -0.94
C ARG A 241 11.64 14.91 -0.23
N LYS A 242 11.19 15.90 -0.99
CA LYS A 242 10.55 17.11 -0.45
C LYS A 242 9.33 16.80 0.41
N PHE A 243 8.55 15.83 0.01
CA PHE A 243 7.39 15.40 0.79
C PHE A 243 7.81 14.92 2.18
N VAL A 244 8.77 13.98 2.28
CA VAL A 244 9.21 13.44 3.58
C VAL A 244 10.00 14.45 4.42
N GLU A 245 10.61 15.46 3.82
CA GLU A 245 11.27 16.56 4.53
C GLU A 245 10.28 17.54 5.15
N SER A 246 9.17 17.79 4.48
CA SER A 246 8.19 18.82 4.84
C SER A 246 6.93 18.30 5.53
N ALA A 247 6.62 17.00 5.39
CA ALA A 247 5.37 16.47 5.92
C ALA A 247 5.40 16.33 7.44
N GLU A 248 4.42 16.94 8.12
CA GLU A 248 4.27 16.81 9.58
C GLU A 248 3.98 15.35 10.02
N CYS A 249 3.36 14.55 9.13
CA CYS A 249 3.01 13.15 9.40
C CYS A 249 4.08 12.15 8.97
N LYS A 250 5.25 12.62 8.56
CA LYS A 250 6.31 11.74 8.03
C LYS A 250 6.61 10.53 8.92
N ASP A 251 6.50 10.69 10.22
CA ASP A 251 6.86 9.62 11.17
C ASP A 251 5.86 8.48 11.23
N THR A 252 4.63 8.69 10.76
CA THR A 252 3.59 7.64 10.66
C THR A 252 3.54 6.98 9.29
N ILE A 253 4.23 7.54 8.28
CA ILE A 253 4.25 6.99 6.93
C ILE A 253 5.37 5.98 6.81
N GLY A 254 5.01 4.76 6.42
CA GLY A 254 5.96 3.67 6.19
C GLY A 254 6.31 3.48 4.71
N ILE A 255 5.34 3.65 3.83
CA ILE A 255 5.52 3.46 2.38
C ILE A 255 4.89 4.63 1.62
N ILE A 256 5.62 5.14 0.63
CA ILE A 256 5.15 6.15 -0.32
C ILE A 256 5.26 5.57 -1.72
N SER A 257 4.14 5.45 -2.42
CA SER A 257 4.08 5.00 -3.81
C SER A 257 3.88 6.20 -4.75
N PRO A 258 4.45 6.20 -5.95
CA PRO A 258 4.08 7.16 -6.97
C PRO A 258 2.76 6.78 -7.64
N THR A 259 2.22 7.66 -8.46
CA THR A 259 1.20 7.35 -9.44
C THR A 259 1.83 6.60 -10.61
N VAL A 260 1.20 5.53 -11.10
CA VAL A 260 1.76 4.69 -12.17
C VAL A 260 1.05 4.95 -13.49
N ASN A 261 1.80 5.26 -14.55
CA ASN A 261 1.36 5.44 -15.94
C ASN A 261 0.16 6.36 -16.20
N GLU A 262 -0.32 7.07 -15.22
CA GLU A 262 -1.43 7.97 -15.39
C GLU A 262 -0.93 9.27 -16.04
N LEU A 263 -1.04 9.34 -17.35
CA LEU A 263 -0.82 10.57 -18.10
C LEU A 263 -2.02 11.52 -18.03
N ASP A 264 -3.16 11.07 -17.55
CA ASP A 264 -4.39 11.84 -17.48
C ASP A 264 -4.75 12.18 -16.03
N TYR A 265 -4.25 13.33 -15.59
CA TYR A 265 -4.54 13.92 -14.27
C TYR A 265 -5.94 14.54 -14.18
N SER A 266 -6.76 14.47 -15.26
CA SER A 266 -8.01 15.20 -15.36
C SER A 266 -9.09 14.74 -14.38
N ASP A 267 -9.03 13.49 -13.91
CA ASP A 267 -10.01 12.92 -12.98
C ASP A 267 -9.58 12.91 -11.50
N ILE A 268 -8.30 13.17 -11.23
CA ILE A 268 -7.82 13.33 -9.87
C ILE A 268 -8.12 14.78 -9.46
N LYS A 269 -9.18 15.01 -8.70
CA LYS A 269 -9.41 16.31 -8.04
C LYS A 269 -8.13 16.68 -7.32
N GLN A 270 -7.45 17.72 -7.82
CA GLN A 270 -6.12 18.19 -7.39
C GLN A 270 -6.05 18.69 -5.93
N ASP A 271 -7.08 18.46 -5.12
CA ASP A 271 -7.17 18.99 -3.77
C ASP A 271 -6.37 18.20 -2.72
N SER A 272 -5.85 17.00 -3.06
CA SER A 272 -4.99 16.24 -2.14
C SER A 272 -3.63 15.92 -2.75
N LEU A 273 -2.55 16.30 -2.06
CA LEU A 273 -1.17 15.99 -2.46
C LEU A 273 -0.92 14.48 -2.49
N TYR A 274 -1.61 13.72 -1.66
CA TYR A 274 -1.49 12.27 -1.56
C TYR A 274 -2.82 11.60 -1.16
N THR A 275 -2.86 10.27 -1.34
CA THR A 275 -4.01 9.42 -1.04
C THR A 275 -3.55 8.19 -0.26
N TYR A 276 -4.31 7.76 0.75
CA TYR A 276 -4.05 6.53 1.50
C TYR A 276 -4.40 5.30 0.70
N TYR A 277 -3.58 4.25 0.84
CA TYR A 277 -3.78 2.95 0.22
C TYR A 277 -3.58 1.81 1.23
N ASP A 278 -4.30 0.72 1.05
CA ASP A 278 -4.10 -0.50 1.83
C ASP A 278 -2.90 -1.29 1.33
N VAL A 279 -2.73 -1.34 0.03
CA VAL A 279 -1.61 -2.01 -0.65
C VAL A 279 -1.19 -1.20 -1.87
N VAL A 280 0.09 -1.23 -2.19
CA VAL A 280 0.67 -0.62 -3.40
C VAL A 280 1.59 -1.63 -4.07
N ILE A 281 1.83 -1.45 -5.37
CA ILE A 281 2.85 -2.22 -6.07
C ILE A 281 4.24 -1.81 -5.58
N GLN A 282 5.19 -2.72 -5.66
CA GLN A 282 6.55 -2.46 -5.19
C GLN A 282 7.30 -1.45 -6.07
N SER A 283 7.09 -1.47 -7.39
CA SER A 283 7.87 -0.63 -8.29
C SER A 283 7.58 0.85 -8.07
N GLY A 284 8.64 1.63 -7.83
CA GLY A 284 8.60 3.03 -7.45
C GLY A 284 8.23 3.28 -5.99
N ALA A 285 7.87 2.25 -5.22
CA ALA A 285 7.51 2.41 -3.81
C ALA A 285 8.74 2.73 -2.95
N MET A 286 8.64 3.78 -2.15
CA MET A 286 9.68 4.26 -1.23
C MET A 286 9.35 3.82 0.19
N HIS A 287 10.21 3.00 0.77
CA HIS A 287 10.07 2.36 2.07
C HIS A 287 10.96 3.03 3.11
N ARG A 288 10.41 3.34 4.27
CA ARG A 288 11.18 3.90 5.38
C ARG A 288 12.10 2.83 5.99
N ILE A 289 13.40 3.07 6.04
CA ILE A 289 14.38 2.10 6.59
C ILE A 289 14.14 1.84 8.08
N SER A 290 13.87 2.86 8.89
CA SER A 290 13.59 2.67 10.32
C SER A 290 12.32 1.86 10.59
N MET A 291 11.29 1.98 9.75
CA MET A 291 10.09 1.15 9.80
C MET A 291 10.41 -0.32 9.50
N MET A 292 11.26 -0.58 8.50
CA MET A 292 11.63 -1.94 8.12
C MET A 292 12.25 -2.74 9.27
N GLY A 293 12.98 -2.07 10.17
CA GLY A 293 13.50 -2.68 11.40
C GLY A 293 12.41 -3.17 12.36
N GLN A 294 11.21 -2.58 12.33
CA GLN A 294 10.06 -2.94 13.18
C GLN A 294 9.11 -3.94 12.49
N VAL A 295 8.92 -3.81 11.18
CA VAL A 295 8.07 -4.68 10.37
C VAL A 295 8.75 -6.02 10.11
N GLY A 296 10.07 -6.02 10.06
CA GLY A 296 10.91 -7.16 9.67
C GLY A 296 11.23 -7.20 8.19
N SER A 297 12.02 -8.18 7.80
CA SER A 297 12.46 -8.40 6.42
C SER A 297 11.31 -8.78 5.48
N TYR A 298 11.49 -8.57 4.18
CA TYR A 298 10.61 -9.17 3.18
C TYR A 298 10.59 -10.69 3.32
N ASN A 299 9.44 -11.30 3.09
CA ASN A 299 9.24 -12.73 3.25
C ASN A 299 9.82 -13.51 2.04
N GLU A 300 11.01 -14.08 2.21
CA GLU A 300 11.72 -14.79 1.15
C GLU A 300 10.98 -16.06 0.67
N ASP A 301 10.08 -16.61 1.49
CA ASP A 301 9.25 -17.76 1.12
C ASP A 301 8.28 -17.45 -0.04
N LEU A 302 7.96 -16.19 -0.29
CA LEU A 302 7.09 -15.81 -1.40
C LEU A 302 7.80 -15.86 -2.75
N PHE A 303 9.10 -15.61 -2.79
CA PHE A 303 9.94 -15.56 -3.98
C PHE A 303 9.58 -14.43 -4.96
N ILE A 304 8.39 -14.47 -5.56
CA ILE A 304 7.80 -13.47 -6.46
C ILE A 304 6.27 -13.46 -6.31
N ASP A 305 5.61 -12.39 -6.68
CA ASP A 305 4.16 -12.15 -6.55
C ASP A 305 3.66 -12.05 -5.10
N MET A 306 2.81 -11.09 -4.84
CA MET A 306 2.26 -10.76 -3.52
C MET A 306 3.29 -10.39 -2.43
N VAL A 307 4.54 -10.21 -2.81
CA VAL A 307 5.65 -9.79 -1.93
C VAL A 307 5.40 -8.40 -1.35
N ASP A 308 4.98 -7.50 -2.22
CA ASP A 308 4.60 -6.12 -1.93
C ASP A 308 3.37 -6.05 -1.03
N TRP A 309 2.34 -6.85 -1.33
CA TRP A 309 1.11 -6.87 -0.56
C TRP A 309 1.30 -7.47 0.84
N ASP A 310 2.06 -8.58 0.97
CA ASP A 310 2.45 -9.12 2.29
C ASP A 310 3.15 -8.05 3.13
N TYR A 311 4.08 -7.30 2.49
CA TYR A 311 4.80 -6.26 3.19
C TYR A 311 3.91 -5.09 3.61
N CYS A 312 3.00 -4.64 2.74
CA CYS A 312 2.01 -3.61 3.04
C CYS A 312 1.12 -3.98 4.22
N VAL A 313 0.61 -5.22 4.26
CA VAL A 313 -0.22 -5.70 5.38
C VAL A 313 0.55 -5.68 6.70
N ARG A 314 1.80 -6.17 6.70
CA ARG A 314 2.65 -6.14 7.91
C ARG A 314 3.01 -4.72 8.34
N CYS A 315 3.21 -3.82 7.38
CA CYS A 315 3.45 -2.40 7.62
C CYS A 315 2.24 -1.77 8.34
N ARG A 316 1.02 -1.98 7.83
CA ARG A 316 -0.22 -1.50 8.44
C ARG A 316 -0.46 -2.11 9.82
N ALA A 317 -0.18 -3.40 10.00
CA ALA A 317 -0.31 -4.09 11.29
C ALA A 317 0.63 -3.52 12.38
N LYS A 318 1.66 -2.77 11.99
CA LYS A 318 2.54 -2.01 12.90
C LYS A 318 2.12 -0.54 13.06
N GLY A 319 0.97 -0.16 12.53
CA GLY A 319 0.44 1.20 12.64
C GLY A 319 1.01 2.21 11.64
N TYR A 320 1.76 1.76 10.63
CA TYR A 320 2.26 2.65 9.59
C TYR A 320 1.26 2.83 8.46
N HIS A 321 1.21 4.04 7.93
CA HIS A 321 0.41 4.37 6.77
C HIS A 321 1.14 4.11 5.47
N ILE A 322 0.37 3.78 4.45
CA ILE A 322 0.81 3.64 3.07
C ILE A 322 0.10 4.72 2.27
N ILE A 323 0.85 5.50 1.52
CA ILE A 323 0.28 6.58 0.71
C ILE A 323 0.74 6.49 -0.74
N ARG A 324 -0.08 7.02 -1.64
CA ARG A 324 0.32 7.39 -2.99
C ARG A 324 0.52 8.90 -3.05
N LEU A 325 1.69 9.34 -3.48
CA LEU A 325 1.98 10.74 -3.74
C LEU A 325 1.51 11.09 -5.15
N ASN A 326 0.43 11.87 -5.25
CA ASN A 326 -0.31 12.05 -6.50
C ASN A 326 0.47 12.81 -7.60
N ASN A 327 1.45 13.63 -7.24
CA ASN A 327 2.26 14.40 -8.17
C ASN A 327 3.62 13.75 -8.52
N ALA A 328 3.94 12.59 -7.96
CA ALA A 328 5.10 11.79 -8.32
C ALA A 328 4.65 10.69 -9.29
N VAL A 329 5.29 10.56 -10.45
CA VAL A 329 4.85 9.62 -11.51
C VAL A 329 5.94 8.64 -11.85
N LEU A 330 5.60 7.36 -11.83
CA LEU A 330 6.39 6.26 -12.37
C LEU A 330 5.89 5.90 -13.76
N LEU A 331 6.79 5.81 -14.70
CA LEU A 331 6.53 5.27 -16.04
C LEU A 331 6.87 3.77 -15.99
N HIS A 332 5.84 2.94 -15.96
CA HIS A 332 5.99 1.48 -15.90
C HIS A 332 5.53 0.87 -17.21
N ASN A 333 6.47 0.40 -18.02
CA ASN A 333 6.21 -0.23 -19.30
C ASN A 333 5.73 -1.67 -19.12
N GLN A 334 4.50 -1.84 -18.62
CA GLN A 334 3.84 -3.12 -18.82
C GLN A 334 3.68 -3.33 -20.32
N SER A 335 4.46 -4.24 -20.89
CA SER A 335 4.37 -4.52 -22.31
C SER A 335 2.92 -4.86 -22.65
N ASP A 336 2.30 -4.09 -23.57
CA ASP A 336 0.93 -4.32 -24.09
C ASP A 336 0.73 -5.75 -24.61
N ASN A 337 1.83 -6.44 -24.91
CA ASN A 337 1.88 -7.84 -25.34
C ASN A 337 1.42 -8.84 -24.25
N ASN A 338 1.40 -8.43 -22.97
CA ASN A 338 0.99 -9.29 -21.86
C ASN A 338 -0.48 -9.16 -21.48
N ILE A 339 -1.25 -8.29 -22.15
CA ILE A 339 -2.68 -8.13 -21.92
C ILE A 339 -3.46 -8.73 -23.09
N GLY A 340 -4.15 -9.85 -22.82
CA GLY A 340 -5.15 -10.40 -23.74
C GLY A 340 -6.46 -9.62 -23.61
N LYS A 341 -7.08 -9.26 -24.72
CA LYS A 341 -8.41 -8.63 -24.77
C LYS A 341 -9.40 -9.65 -25.32
N ASN A 342 -10.32 -10.11 -24.49
CA ASN A 342 -11.39 -11.04 -24.87
C ASN A 342 -12.75 -10.38 -24.65
N PHE A 343 -13.62 -10.46 -25.66
CA PHE A 343 -14.98 -9.95 -25.56
C PHE A 343 -15.93 -11.11 -25.24
N ILE A 344 -16.42 -11.18 -24.01
CA ILE A 344 -17.28 -12.26 -23.53
C ILE A 344 -18.56 -11.69 -22.95
N ASN A 345 -19.71 -12.18 -23.43
CA ASN A 345 -21.04 -11.75 -22.96
C ASN A 345 -21.25 -10.23 -22.93
N GLY A 346 -20.80 -9.51 -23.96
CA GLY A 346 -20.95 -8.07 -24.08
C GLY A 346 -20.00 -7.25 -23.21
N LYS A 347 -19.04 -7.88 -22.52
CA LYS A 347 -18.03 -7.22 -21.69
C LYS A 347 -16.63 -7.53 -22.20
N MET A 348 -15.77 -6.52 -22.24
CA MET A 348 -14.36 -6.72 -22.52
C MET A 348 -13.66 -7.24 -21.25
N LEU A 349 -13.13 -8.45 -21.34
CA LEU A 349 -12.30 -9.04 -20.30
C LEU A 349 -10.83 -8.88 -20.68
N TYR A 350 -10.06 -8.36 -19.77
CA TYR A 350 -8.61 -8.27 -19.87
C TYR A 350 -8.01 -9.47 -19.16
N SER A 351 -7.23 -10.29 -19.86
CA SER A 351 -6.49 -11.40 -19.27
C SER A 351 -4.99 -11.11 -19.34
N ASN A 352 -4.30 -11.26 -18.23
CA ASN A 352 -2.84 -11.24 -18.23
C ASN A 352 -2.32 -12.56 -18.79
N LYS A 353 -1.44 -12.50 -19.80
CA LYS A 353 -0.78 -13.68 -20.37
C LYS A 353 0.39 -14.10 -19.47
N PHE A 354 0.08 -14.58 -18.28
CA PHE A 354 1.12 -15.04 -17.34
C PHE A 354 1.80 -16.34 -17.83
N SER A 355 3.08 -16.50 -17.50
CA SER A 355 3.78 -17.78 -17.64
C SER A 355 3.22 -18.80 -16.65
N PRO A 356 3.44 -20.11 -16.86
CA PRO A 356 3.05 -21.14 -15.89
C PRO A 356 3.60 -20.88 -14.49
N ASP A 357 4.84 -20.39 -14.38
CA ASP A 357 5.48 -20.05 -13.10
C ASP A 357 4.70 -18.97 -12.35
N ARG A 358 4.23 -17.92 -13.08
CA ARG A 358 3.43 -16.87 -12.48
C ARG A 358 2.08 -17.39 -11.99
N TYR A 359 1.46 -18.33 -12.72
CA TYR A 359 0.25 -19.01 -12.25
C TYR A 359 0.51 -19.80 -10.95
N TYR A 360 1.65 -20.49 -10.88
CA TYR A 360 2.07 -21.19 -9.66
C TYR A 360 2.24 -20.24 -8.48
N TYR A 361 3.10 -19.20 -8.64
CA TYR A 361 3.40 -18.30 -7.54
C TYR A 361 2.19 -17.49 -7.07
N ILE A 362 1.42 -16.92 -7.99
CA ILE A 362 0.20 -16.17 -7.61
C ILE A 362 -0.77 -17.07 -6.86
N CYS A 363 -1.00 -18.31 -7.33
CA CYS A 363 -1.90 -19.26 -6.68
C CYS A 363 -1.42 -19.64 -5.27
N ARG A 364 -0.16 -20.09 -5.14
CA ARG A 364 0.43 -20.52 -3.86
C ARG A 364 0.45 -19.37 -2.84
N ASN A 365 0.92 -18.21 -3.27
CA ASN A 365 1.11 -17.05 -2.40
C ASN A 365 -0.24 -16.44 -1.99
N ALA A 366 -1.26 -16.46 -2.85
CA ALA A 366 -2.61 -16.05 -2.48
C ALA A 366 -3.24 -16.97 -1.43
N LEU A 367 -3.04 -18.28 -1.55
CA LEU A 367 -3.49 -19.26 -0.54
C LEU A 367 -2.75 -19.04 0.80
N TYR A 368 -1.43 -18.84 0.76
CA TYR A 368 -0.63 -18.55 1.92
C TYR A 368 -1.08 -17.25 2.61
N SER A 369 -1.22 -16.18 1.85
CA SER A 369 -1.62 -14.87 2.37
C SER A 369 -3.04 -14.92 2.94
N TYR A 370 -3.97 -15.59 2.27
CA TYR A 370 -5.30 -15.82 2.80
C TYR A 370 -5.26 -16.54 4.14
N SER A 371 -4.57 -17.68 4.23
CA SER A 371 -4.50 -18.47 5.46
C SER A 371 -3.85 -17.72 6.62
N LYS A 372 -2.91 -16.81 6.32
CA LYS A 372 -2.17 -16.06 7.32
C LYS A 372 -2.92 -14.83 7.83
N TYR A 373 -3.66 -14.15 6.97
CA TYR A 373 -4.19 -12.82 7.27
C TYR A 373 -5.72 -12.73 7.37
N TYR A 374 -6.50 -13.78 6.96
CA TYR A 374 -7.96 -13.65 6.90
C TYR A 374 -8.61 -13.34 8.26
N GLU A 375 -8.00 -13.73 9.37
CA GLU A 375 -8.50 -13.42 10.71
C GLU A 375 -8.11 -12.02 11.20
N THR A 376 -6.93 -11.54 10.81
CA THR A 376 -6.39 -10.26 11.26
C THR A 376 -6.65 -9.11 10.30
N ASP A 377 -6.74 -9.39 9.00
CA ASP A 377 -7.09 -8.47 7.93
C ASP A 377 -8.03 -9.15 6.91
N PRO A 378 -9.32 -9.33 7.25
CA PRO A 378 -10.26 -10.04 6.40
C PRO A 378 -10.47 -9.37 5.04
N VAL A 379 -10.30 -8.04 4.93
CA VAL A 379 -10.38 -7.33 3.64
C VAL A 379 -9.28 -7.80 2.72
N TYR A 380 -8.05 -7.89 3.23
CA TYR A 380 -6.94 -8.44 2.47
C TYR A 380 -7.14 -9.93 2.16
N GLY A 381 -7.67 -10.69 3.11
CA GLY A 381 -8.07 -12.09 2.87
C GLY A 381 -9.01 -12.22 1.67
N LEU A 382 -10.02 -11.36 1.57
CA LEU A 382 -10.93 -11.33 0.41
C LEU A 382 -10.23 -10.91 -0.88
N VAL A 383 -9.28 -10.00 -0.83
CA VAL A 383 -8.44 -9.65 -2.00
C VAL A 383 -7.69 -10.89 -2.49
N CYS A 384 -7.13 -11.70 -1.59
CA CYS A 384 -6.47 -12.96 -1.94
C CYS A 384 -7.41 -13.94 -2.62
N LEU A 385 -8.62 -14.15 -2.08
CA LEU A 385 -9.65 -15.02 -2.71
C LEU A 385 -10.07 -14.49 -4.08
N ASN A 386 -10.28 -13.18 -4.22
CA ASN A 386 -10.60 -12.57 -5.51
C ASN A 386 -9.47 -12.74 -6.54
N THR A 387 -8.22 -12.69 -6.08
CA THR A 387 -7.04 -12.95 -6.93
C THR A 387 -7.06 -14.38 -7.45
N LEU A 388 -7.33 -15.37 -6.59
CA LEU A 388 -7.48 -16.77 -7.01
C LEU A 388 -8.64 -16.96 -8.01
N LYS A 389 -9.77 -16.31 -7.75
CA LYS A 389 -10.92 -16.34 -8.65
C LYS A 389 -10.60 -15.75 -10.01
N LYS A 390 -9.96 -14.57 -10.05
CA LYS A 390 -9.52 -13.93 -11.29
C LYS A 390 -8.49 -14.80 -12.03
N LEU A 391 -7.56 -15.42 -11.31
CA LEU A 391 -6.56 -16.31 -11.91
C LEU A 391 -7.22 -17.51 -12.59
N LYS A 392 -8.23 -18.14 -11.96
CA LYS A 392 -9.02 -19.22 -12.56
C LYS A 392 -9.81 -18.75 -13.80
N MET A 393 -10.43 -17.59 -13.73
CA MET A 393 -11.12 -16.99 -14.88
C MET A 393 -10.17 -16.68 -16.04
N ASN A 394 -8.99 -16.14 -15.77
CA ASN A 394 -7.97 -15.88 -16.76
C ASN A 394 -7.50 -17.16 -17.45
N LEU A 395 -7.31 -18.23 -16.67
CA LEU A 395 -6.89 -19.54 -17.16
C LEU A 395 -7.83 -20.09 -18.24
N GLU A 396 -9.15 -19.93 -18.08
CA GLU A 396 -10.16 -20.40 -19.04
C GLU A 396 -10.05 -19.73 -20.42
N HIS A 397 -9.39 -18.57 -20.50
CA HIS A 397 -9.28 -17.74 -21.70
C HIS A 397 -7.82 -17.54 -22.16
N ASP A 398 -6.86 -18.20 -21.49
CA ASP A 398 -5.45 -18.04 -21.77
C ASP A 398 -4.90 -19.20 -22.62
N THR A 399 -3.82 -18.92 -23.36
CA THR A 399 -3.09 -19.96 -24.12
C THR A 399 -2.31 -20.85 -23.15
N GLY A 400 -2.16 -22.14 -23.49
CA GLY A 400 -1.43 -23.09 -22.65
C GLY A 400 -2.18 -23.53 -21.39
N TYR A 401 -3.52 -23.63 -21.48
CA TYR A 401 -4.42 -24.01 -20.38
C TYR A 401 -3.90 -25.18 -19.55
N GLU A 402 -3.57 -26.32 -20.18
CA GLU A 402 -3.19 -27.53 -19.45
C GLU A 402 -1.94 -27.37 -18.59
N ILE A 403 -0.90 -26.72 -19.10
CA ILE A 403 0.35 -26.49 -18.35
C ILE A 403 0.14 -25.51 -17.20
N LYS A 404 -0.63 -24.43 -17.42
CA LYS A 404 -0.95 -23.42 -16.41
C LYS A 404 -1.87 -24.00 -15.32
N LYS A 405 -2.86 -24.81 -15.70
CA LYS A 405 -3.71 -25.55 -14.77
C LYS A 405 -2.89 -26.48 -13.88
N LYS A 406 -1.97 -27.25 -14.49
CA LYS A 406 -1.06 -28.12 -13.75
C LYS A 406 -0.17 -27.35 -12.77
N ALA A 407 0.30 -26.17 -13.17
CA ALA A 407 1.06 -25.28 -12.30
C ALA A 407 0.22 -24.83 -11.07
N MET A 408 -1.05 -24.47 -11.25
CA MET A 408 -1.95 -24.13 -10.15
C MET A 408 -2.24 -25.31 -9.22
N GLU A 409 -2.48 -26.52 -9.79
CA GLU A 409 -2.69 -27.73 -8.99
C GLU A 409 -1.45 -28.07 -8.15
N MET A 410 -0.26 -27.87 -8.71
CA MET A 410 1.00 -28.03 -7.98
C MET A 410 1.14 -26.98 -6.87
N ALA A 411 0.79 -25.72 -7.14
CA ALA A 411 0.79 -24.65 -6.16
C ALA A 411 -0.11 -24.96 -4.95
N GLU A 412 -1.34 -25.45 -5.19
CA GLU A 412 -2.25 -25.89 -4.11
C GLU A 412 -1.67 -27.06 -3.31
N LYS A 413 -1.04 -28.02 -3.98
CA LYS A 413 -0.41 -29.18 -3.33
C LYS A 413 0.78 -28.76 -2.46
N ASP A 414 1.64 -27.87 -2.99
CA ASP A 414 2.83 -27.40 -2.28
C ASP A 414 2.45 -26.52 -1.09
N PHE A 415 1.44 -25.64 -1.25
CA PHE A 415 0.89 -24.88 -0.13
C PHE A 415 0.40 -25.80 0.99
N ARG A 416 -0.40 -26.83 0.69
CA ARG A 416 -0.89 -27.80 1.70
C ARG A 416 0.23 -28.57 2.42
N LYS A 417 1.40 -28.71 1.78
CA LYS A 417 2.60 -29.34 2.35
C LYS A 417 3.53 -28.35 3.05
N GLY A 418 3.21 -27.05 3.05
CA GLY A 418 4.08 -25.99 3.57
C GLY A 418 5.34 -25.75 2.73
N LYS A 419 5.37 -26.20 1.46
CA LYS A 419 6.51 -25.98 0.56
C LYS A 419 6.40 -24.57 -0.03
N MET A 420 7.33 -23.71 0.38
CA MET A 420 7.43 -22.32 -0.03
C MET A 420 8.78 -22.06 -0.75
N GLY A 421 9.06 -20.79 -1.09
CA GLY A 421 10.29 -20.42 -1.76
C GLY A 421 10.28 -20.66 -3.27
N LYS A 422 11.46 -20.85 -3.86
CA LYS A 422 11.65 -21.08 -5.31
C LYS A 422 11.00 -22.39 -5.76
N TRP A 423 10.22 -22.32 -6.83
CA TRP A 423 9.67 -23.53 -7.46
C TRP A 423 10.73 -24.22 -8.34
N THR A 424 10.94 -25.50 -8.15
CA THR A 424 11.99 -26.27 -8.81
C THR A 424 11.48 -27.43 -9.68
N ASP A 425 10.18 -27.67 -9.72
CA ASP A 425 9.59 -28.90 -10.30
C ASP A 425 8.86 -28.67 -11.64
N LEU A 426 9.39 -27.78 -12.50
CA LEU A 426 8.89 -27.64 -13.88
C LEU A 426 9.36 -28.78 -14.77
#